data_f3f325c98466a63b26c6b4e0efdfee82
#
_entry.id   f3f325c98466a63b26c6b4e0efdfee82
#
_cell.length_a   1.000
_cell.length_b   1.000
_cell.length_c   1.000
_cell.angle_alpha   90.00
_cell.angle_beta   90.00
_cell.angle_gamma   90.00
#
_symmetry.space_group_name_H-M   'P 1'
#
loop_
_entity.id
_entity.type
_entity.pdbx_description
1 polymer ?
#
loop_
_entity_poly.entity_id
_entity_poly.type
_entity_poly.pdbx_seq_one_letter_code
_entity_poly.pdbx_strand_id
1 'polypeptide(L)'
;MCCVMGYAGHDLSKEKFTEYLLRAASRGPDDHRVAETEFGLIGFGRLAIMGLTPEGMQPFFRGGDCVVCNGELYGFRPVKAQLEAEGYAFQSDSDCEIILPLYYKYGLEMFKHLDAEFAMILYDSRRKWLIAARDPIGIRPLFYGYSESGAIAFASEAKNLVGLVKKVYPFPIGSYYCNGQFVRYCDIADVPACRHDDMAAILANIREKLVAGVDKRLDADAPLGFLLSGGLDSSLVCAIAAKKLQKPIRTFAIGMEGDAI
;
A
#
# COMPACT_ATOMS: atom_id res chain seq x y z
N MET A 1 -8.53 5.68 -1.22
CA MET A 1 -7.17 5.13 -0.97
C MET A 1 -6.54 5.94 0.14
N CYS A 2 -5.85 5.30 1.07
CA CYS A 2 -5.20 5.97 2.21
C CYS A 2 -4.08 6.95 1.80
N CYS A 3 -3.63 7.75 2.74
CA CYS A 3 -2.47 8.63 2.61
C CYS A 3 -1.46 8.30 3.72
N VAL A 4 -0.19 8.13 3.35
CA VAL A 4 0.92 8.02 4.30
C VAL A 4 1.84 9.21 4.17
N MET A 5 2.43 9.65 5.28
CA MET A 5 3.45 10.68 5.31
C MET A 5 4.43 10.43 6.45
N GLY A 6 5.72 10.70 6.21
CA GLY A 6 6.78 10.64 7.22
C GLY A 6 7.79 11.75 7.03
N TYR A 7 8.36 12.24 8.13
CA TYR A 7 9.39 13.27 8.15
C TYR A 7 10.46 12.91 9.18
N ALA A 8 11.69 12.70 8.72
CA ALA A 8 12.81 12.30 9.57
C ALA A 8 13.59 13.52 10.06
N GLY A 9 12.97 14.29 10.97
CA GLY A 9 13.56 15.50 11.55
C GLY A 9 12.71 16.03 12.71
N HIS A 10 13.30 16.94 13.49
CA HIS A 10 12.67 17.53 14.68
C HIS A 10 12.45 19.05 14.53
N ASP A 11 12.71 19.59 13.35
CA ASP A 11 12.59 21.00 13.00
C ASP A 11 11.24 21.37 12.37
N LEU A 12 10.30 20.41 12.33
CA LEU A 12 8.93 20.59 11.85
C LEU A 12 7.95 20.33 13.00
N SER A 13 7.03 21.28 13.27
CA SER A 13 5.99 21.05 14.29
C SER A 13 4.94 20.07 13.81
N LYS A 14 4.27 19.38 14.75
CA LYS A 14 3.19 18.43 14.49
C LYS A 14 2.01 19.10 13.77
N GLU A 15 1.68 20.34 14.14
CA GLU A 15 0.61 21.12 13.49
C GLU A 15 0.94 21.36 12.02
N LYS A 16 2.18 21.79 11.74
CA LYS A 16 2.61 22.06 10.36
C LYS A 16 2.70 20.80 9.53
N PHE A 17 3.18 19.69 10.09
CA PHE A 17 3.16 18.39 9.46
C PHE A 17 1.73 17.94 9.12
N THR A 18 0.78 18.17 10.05
CA THR A 18 -0.63 17.84 9.84
C THR A 18 -1.23 18.65 8.68
N GLU A 19 -0.88 19.94 8.54
CA GLU A 19 -1.30 20.74 7.38
C GLU A 19 -0.79 20.12 6.06
N TYR A 20 0.46 19.64 6.02
CA TYR A 20 1.00 18.97 4.85
C TYR A 20 0.29 17.64 4.56
N LEU A 21 0.03 16.83 5.57
CA LEU A 21 -0.72 15.57 5.43
C LEU A 21 -2.11 15.82 4.86
N LEU A 22 -2.83 16.80 5.39
CA LEU A 22 -4.21 17.11 5.02
C LEU A 22 -4.38 17.70 3.60
N ARG A 23 -3.30 18.08 2.92
CA ARG A 23 -3.37 18.42 1.48
C ARG A 23 -3.88 17.25 0.63
N ALA A 24 -3.74 16.02 1.13
CA ALA A 24 -4.26 14.81 0.49
C ALA A 24 -5.48 14.23 1.25
N ALA A 25 -6.26 15.05 1.96
CA ALA A 25 -7.43 14.59 2.73
C ALA A 25 -8.45 13.83 1.87
N SER A 26 -8.59 14.17 0.58
CA SER A 26 -9.46 13.44 -0.36
C SER A 26 -9.08 11.97 -0.57
N ARG A 27 -7.84 11.57 -0.24
CA ARG A 27 -7.42 10.18 -0.29
C ARG A 27 -7.85 9.39 0.95
N GLY A 28 -7.78 10.02 2.11
CA GLY A 28 -8.14 9.42 3.40
C GLY A 28 -9.17 10.28 4.11
N PRO A 29 -10.43 10.29 3.64
CA PRO A 29 -11.44 11.21 4.13
C PRO A 29 -12.07 10.79 5.46
N ASP A 30 -11.89 9.53 5.89
CA ASP A 30 -12.61 8.99 7.04
C ASP A 30 -12.00 9.45 8.37
N ASP A 31 -10.68 9.48 8.46
CA ASP A 31 -9.96 9.91 9.67
C ASP A 31 -8.49 10.19 9.35
N HIS A 32 -7.80 10.90 10.26
CA HIS A 32 -6.35 11.09 10.17
C HIS A 32 -5.69 11.03 11.54
N ARG A 33 -4.44 10.57 11.58
CA ARG A 33 -3.63 10.53 12.80
C ARG A 33 -2.19 10.92 12.48
N VAL A 34 -1.61 11.72 13.36
CA VAL A 34 -0.19 12.07 13.36
C VAL A 34 0.41 11.68 14.71
N ALA A 35 1.53 10.97 14.66
CA ALA A 35 2.28 10.57 15.82
C ALA A 35 3.71 11.10 15.75
N GLU A 36 4.24 11.44 16.91
CA GLU A 36 5.66 11.73 17.12
C GLU A 36 6.40 10.43 17.42
N THR A 37 7.58 10.29 16.85
CA THR A 37 8.46 9.15 17.02
C THR A 37 9.88 9.63 17.27
N GLU A 38 10.77 8.73 17.64
CA GLU A 38 12.18 9.05 17.84
C GLU A 38 12.88 9.58 16.56
N PHE A 39 12.38 9.23 15.36
CA PHE A 39 12.93 9.75 14.11
C PHE A 39 12.32 11.09 13.67
N GLY A 40 11.17 11.47 14.22
CA GLY A 40 10.40 12.65 13.82
C GLY A 40 8.91 12.38 13.78
N LEU A 41 8.24 12.66 12.66
CA LEU A 41 6.80 12.61 12.54
C LEU A 41 6.35 11.55 11.53
N ILE A 42 5.27 10.83 11.87
CA ILE A 42 4.60 9.88 11.00
C ILE A 42 3.09 10.18 10.97
N GLY A 43 2.48 10.11 9.80
CA GLY A 43 1.08 10.45 9.61
C GLY A 43 0.35 9.51 8.67
N PHE A 44 -0.94 9.32 8.95
CA PHE A 44 -1.84 8.47 8.19
C PHE A 44 -3.18 9.16 7.99
N GLY A 45 -3.68 9.15 6.76
CA GLY A 45 -5.05 9.51 6.40
C GLY A 45 -5.79 8.28 5.92
N ARG A 46 -6.91 7.94 6.56
CA ARG A 46 -7.63 6.68 6.38
C ARG A 46 -8.74 6.78 5.34
N LEU A 47 -8.79 5.81 4.44
CA LEU A 47 -10.01 5.34 3.77
C LEU A 47 -10.17 3.88 4.18
N ALA A 48 -11.21 3.58 4.97
CA ALA A 48 -11.41 2.25 5.55
C ALA A 48 -11.95 1.28 4.49
N ILE A 49 -11.14 0.27 4.12
CA ILE A 49 -11.48 -0.79 3.17
C ILE A 49 -11.44 -2.15 3.87
N MET A 50 -10.40 -2.39 4.69
CA MET A 50 -10.23 -3.56 5.54
C MET A 50 -10.22 -3.13 7.01
N GLY A 51 -10.75 -3.99 7.90
CA GLY A 51 -10.79 -3.71 9.33
C GLY A 51 -11.52 -2.41 9.63
N LEU A 52 -12.81 -2.32 9.31
CA LEU A 52 -13.60 -1.06 9.31
C LEU A 52 -13.75 -0.41 10.68
N THR A 53 -13.37 -1.09 11.76
CA THR A 53 -13.45 -0.56 13.13
C THR A 53 -12.36 0.47 13.42
N PRO A 54 -12.50 1.27 14.52
CA PRO A 54 -11.49 2.27 14.89
C PRO A 54 -10.09 1.67 15.16
N GLU A 55 -10.00 0.41 15.57
CA GLU A 55 -8.75 -0.31 15.85
C GLU A 55 -7.90 -0.51 14.58
N GLY A 56 -8.52 -0.48 13.39
CA GLY A 56 -7.81 -0.50 12.10
C GLY A 56 -7.13 0.82 11.75
N MET A 57 -7.15 1.83 12.64
CA MET A 57 -6.50 3.12 12.41
C MET A 57 -4.99 3.05 12.64
N GLN A 58 -4.22 3.52 11.66
CA GLN A 58 -2.77 3.59 11.71
C GLN A 58 -2.27 4.96 12.22
N PRO A 59 -1.01 5.07 12.71
CA PRO A 59 0.06 4.07 12.73
C PRO A 59 -0.23 2.89 13.65
N PHE A 60 0.15 1.67 13.23
CA PHE A 60 0.23 0.53 14.13
C PHE A 60 1.53 0.60 14.92
N PHE A 61 1.43 0.42 16.22
CA PHE A 61 2.56 0.41 17.15
C PHE A 61 2.76 -0.95 17.77
N ARG A 62 4.03 -1.35 17.92
CA ARG A 62 4.43 -2.50 18.72
C ARG A 62 5.75 -2.22 19.42
N GLY A 63 5.69 -2.02 20.74
CA GLY A 63 6.82 -1.45 21.47
C GLY A 63 7.12 -0.03 20.98
N GLY A 64 8.37 0.27 20.65
CA GLY A 64 8.78 1.54 20.05
C GLY A 64 8.68 1.59 18.52
N ASP A 65 8.37 0.45 17.89
CA ASP A 65 8.30 0.33 16.43
C ASP A 65 6.93 0.78 15.93
N CYS A 66 6.87 1.34 14.72
CA CYS A 66 5.60 1.70 14.12
C CYS A 66 5.61 1.56 12.59
N VAL A 67 4.40 1.42 12.01
CA VAL A 67 4.20 1.38 10.57
C VAL A 67 2.94 2.11 10.15
N VAL A 68 3.03 2.78 9.00
CA VAL A 68 1.89 3.24 8.21
C VAL A 68 1.99 2.65 6.80
N CYS A 69 0.87 2.17 6.28
CA CYS A 69 0.80 1.55 4.96
C CYS A 69 -0.47 1.99 4.23
N ASN A 70 -0.30 2.54 3.04
CA ASN A 70 -1.37 2.67 2.07
C ASN A 70 -1.25 1.47 1.12
N GLY A 71 -1.99 0.41 1.37
CA GLY A 71 -1.86 -0.84 0.63
C GLY A 71 -3.04 -1.77 0.79
N GLU A 72 -2.93 -2.89 0.10
CA GLU A 72 -3.75 -4.09 0.21
C GLU A 72 -2.82 -5.29 0.24
N LEU A 73 -2.83 -6.04 1.32
CA LEU A 73 -2.03 -7.25 1.48
C LEU A 73 -2.92 -8.48 1.22
N TYR A 74 -2.80 -9.01 0.01
CA TYR A 74 -3.65 -10.11 -0.43
C TYR A 74 -3.34 -11.41 0.31
N GLY A 75 -4.40 -12.15 0.65
CA GLY A 75 -4.25 -13.41 1.38
C GLY A 75 -3.72 -13.25 2.81
N PHE A 76 -3.91 -12.08 3.43
CA PHE A 76 -3.40 -11.81 4.77
C PHE A 76 -4.05 -12.68 5.87
N ARG A 77 -5.31 -13.13 5.71
CA ARG A 77 -6.04 -13.85 6.76
C ARG A 77 -5.35 -15.15 7.21
N PRO A 78 -4.91 -16.06 6.30
CA PRO A 78 -4.13 -17.23 6.72
C PRO A 78 -2.75 -16.86 7.29
N VAL A 79 -2.11 -15.79 6.81
CA VAL A 79 -0.85 -15.29 7.37
C VAL A 79 -1.06 -14.77 8.79
N LYS A 80 -2.12 -14.00 9.03
CA LYS A 80 -2.51 -13.52 10.36
C LYS A 80 -2.75 -14.69 11.31
N ALA A 81 -3.52 -15.71 10.89
CA ALA A 81 -3.80 -16.89 11.70
C ALA A 81 -2.51 -17.67 12.06
N GLN A 82 -1.54 -17.77 11.12
CA GLN A 82 -0.24 -18.38 11.40
C GLN A 82 0.54 -17.56 12.43
N LEU A 83 0.58 -16.25 12.29
CA LEU A 83 1.26 -15.35 13.23
C LEU A 83 0.61 -15.40 14.63
N GLU A 84 -0.72 -15.51 14.71
CA GLU A 84 -1.44 -15.72 15.98
C GLU A 84 -1.02 -17.04 16.66
N ALA A 85 -0.89 -18.12 15.88
CA ALA A 85 -0.40 -19.40 16.39
C ALA A 85 1.08 -19.32 16.85
N GLU A 86 1.86 -18.41 16.29
CA GLU A 86 3.22 -18.09 16.72
C GLU A 86 3.27 -17.12 17.93
N GLY A 87 2.12 -16.71 18.47
CA GLY A 87 2.01 -15.87 19.67
C GLY A 87 1.92 -14.38 19.44
N TYR A 88 1.69 -13.92 18.20
CA TYR A 88 1.42 -12.52 17.94
C TYR A 88 -0.05 -12.17 18.23
N ALA A 89 -0.27 -11.14 19.03
CA ALA A 89 -1.61 -10.59 19.28
C ALA A 89 -1.88 -9.45 18.28
N PHE A 90 -3.08 -9.45 17.70
CA PHE A 90 -3.58 -8.40 16.82
C PHE A 90 -4.72 -7.63 17.48
N GLN A 91 -4.86 -6.36 17.17
CA GLN A 91 -5.88 -5.46 17.73
C GLN A 91 -7.02 -5.21 16.74
N SER A 92 -6.79 -5.43 15.46
CA SER A 92 -7.74 -5.14 14.39
C SER A 92 -7.79 -6.25 13.35
N ASP A 93 -8.76 -6.13 12.45
CA ASP A 93 -8.85 -6.96 11.25
C ASP A 93 -8.24 -6.30 10.01
N SER A 94 -7.41 -5.26 10.20
CA SER A 94 -6.67 -4.66 9.10
C SER A 94 -5.58 -5.62 8.60
N ASP A 95 -5.51 -5.76 7.29
CA ASP A 95 -4.45 -6.49 6.59
C ASP A 95 -3.05 -5.92 6.87
N CYS A 96 -2.95 -4.59 6.98
CA CYS A 96 -1.67 -3.90 7.22
C CYS A 96 -1.08 -4.15 8.63
N GLU A 97 -1.85 -4.65 9.59
CA GLU A 97 -1.34 -4.93 10.94
C GLU A 97 -0.34 -6.09 10.97
N ILE A 98 -0.35 -6.98 9.95
CA ILE A 98 0.63 -8.08 9.85
C ILE A 98 2.04 -7.62 9.48
N ILE A 99 2.22 -6.36 9.04
CA ILE A 99 3.50 -5.87 8.52
C ILE A 99 4.61 -5.91 9.59
N LEU A 100 4.35 -5.40 10.80
CA LEU A 100 5.36 -5.43 11.88
C LEU A 100 5.75 -6.86 12.28
N PRO A 101 4.81 -7.81 12.49
CA PRO A 101 5.14 -9.21 12.71
C PRO A 101 5.97 -9.83 11.58
N LEU A 102 5.65 -9.56 10.32
CA LEU A 102 6.43 -10.04 9.18
C LEU A 102 7.84 -9.43 9.16
N TYR A 103 7.96 -8.14 9.50
CA TYR A 103 9.26 -7.49 9.63
C TYR A 103 10.11 -8.13 10.72
N TYR A 104 9.52 -8.49 11.87
CA TYR A 104 10.26 -9.19 12.93
C TYR A 104 10.74 -10.57 12.51
N LYS A 105 9.95 -11.26 11.69
CA LYS A 105 10.25 -12.60 11.22
C LYS A 105 11.31 -12.62 10.12
N TYR A 106 11.22 -11.71 9.15
CA TYR A 106 11.99 -11.74 7.92
C TYR A 106 12.93 -10.53 7.72
N GLY A 107 12.86 -9.52 8.58
CA GLY A 107 13.60 -8.27 8.37
C GLY A 107 13.22 -7.61 7.05
N LEU A 108 14.20 -7.05 6.34
CA LEU A 108 13.99 -6.43 5.02
C LEU A 108 13.65 -7.44 3.91
N GLU A 109 13.91 -8.74 4.12
CA GLU A 109 13.51 -9.79 3.17
C GLU A 109 11.97 -9.95 3.11
N MET A 110 11.22 -9.39 4.08
CA MET A 110 9.75 -9.46 4.07
C MET A 110 9.14 -8.97 2.75
N PHE A 111 9.77 -7.98 2.08
CA PHE A 111 9.26 -7.43 0.82
C PHE A 111 9.16 -8.46 -0.30
N LYS A 112 9.94 -9.55 -0.25
CA LYS A 112 9.89 -10.67 -1.20
C LYS A 112 8.75 -11.66 -0.88
N HIS A 113 8.19 -11.58 0.32
CA HIS A 113 7.11 -12.46 0.78
C HIS A 113 5.72 -11.80 0.73
N LEU A 114 5.65 -10.52 0.36
CA LEU A 114 4.39 -9.79 0.26
C LEU A 114 3.75 -9.98 -1.12
N ASP A 115 2.57 -10.57 -1.16
CA ASP A 115 1.65 -10.45 -2.30
C ASP A 115 0.74 -9.24 -2.04
N ALA A 116 1.19 -8.07 -2.48
CA ALA A 116 0.57 -6.81 -2.07
C ALA A 116 0.79 -5.69 -3.09
N GLU A 117 -0.09 -4.72 -3.07
CA GLU A 117 0.14 -3.38 -3.60
C GLU A 117 0.28 -2.41 -2.44
N PHE A 118 1.40 -1.71 -2.32
CA PHE A 118 1.67 -0.92 -1.13
C PHE A 118 2.62 0.26 -1.33
N ALA A 119 2.44 1.26 -0.49
CA ALA A 119 3.43 2.27 -0.14
C ALA A 119 3.44 2.38 1.39
N MET A 120 4.56 2.11 2.03
CA MET A 120 4.65 2.07 3.50
C MET A 120 5.84 2.85 4.04
N ILE A 121 5.71 3.25 5.31
CA ILE A 121 6.80 3.83 6.10
C ILE A 121 6.80 3.08 7.44
N LEU A 122 7.95 2.52 7.81
CA LEU A 122 8.16 1.74 9.03
C LEU A 122 9.36 2.29 9.80
N TYR A 123 9.24 2.35 11.11
CA TYR A 123 10.33 2.68 12.00
C TYR A 123 10.64 1.53 12.93
N ASP A 124 11.92 1.09 12.90
CA ASP A 124 12.51 0.13 13.84
C ASP A 124 13.27 0.91 14.93
N SER A 125 12.70 0.97 16.10
CA SER A 125 13.25 1.72 17.24
C SER A 125 14.53 1.15 17.80
N ARG A 126 14.74 -0.18 17.68
CA ARG A 126 15.94 -0.86 18.19
C ARG A 126 17.15 -0.56 17.33
N ARG A 127 16.97 -0.61 15.97
CA ARG A 127 18.04 -0.31 15.02
C ARG A 127 18.10 1.18 14.69
N LYS A 128 17.08 1.95 15.09
CA LYS A 128 16.87 3.35 14.68
C LYS A 128 16.80 3.49 13.15
N TRP A 129 16.14 2.55 12.50
CA TRP A 129 16.01 2.54 11.08
C TRP A 129 14.65 3.11 10.65
N LEU A 130 14.69 4.15 9.83
CA LEU A 130 13.55 4.58 9.05
C LEU A 130 13.57 3.84 7.71
N ILE A 131 12.50 3.11 7.45
CA ILE A 131 12.30 2.29 6.25
C ILE A 131 11.09 2.85 5.53
N ALA A 132 11.23 3.09 4.24
CA ALA A 132 10.09 3.35 3.35
C ALA A 132 10.16 2.37 2.17
N ALA A 133 9.01 1.90 1.68
CA ALA A 133 9.02 0.93 0.58
C ALA A 133 7.80 1.10 -0.32
N ARG A 134 7.98 0.72 -1.59
CA ARG A 134 6.94 0.78 -2.61
C ARG A 134 6.87 -0.53 -3.38
N ASP A 135 5.65 -0.95 -3.73
CA ASP A 135 5.38 -2.21 -4.43
C ASP A 135 6.13 -2.34 -5.78
N PRO A 136 6.30 -3.59 -6.30
CA PRO A 136 7.09 -3.84 -7.51
C PRO A 136 6.59 -3.15 -8.78
N ILE A 137 5.29 -2.85 -8.86
CA ILE A 137 4.65 -2.24 -10.04
C ILE A 137 4.48 -0.73 -9.82
N GLY A 138 4.47 -0.28 -8.54
CA GLY A 138 4.20 1.11 -8.16
C GLY A 138 2.73 1.48 -8.24
N ILE A 139 1.83 0.52 -7.97
CA ILE A 139 0.38 0.72 -7.94
C ILE A 139 0.03 1.79 -6.91
N ARG A 140 0.64 1.71 -5.72
CA ARG A 140 0.47 2.75 -4.71
C ARG A 140 1.51 3.84 -4.89
N PRO A 141 1.09 5.11 -4.96
CA PRO A 141 2.02 6.22 -5.14
C PRO A 141 2.82 6.47 -3.85
N LEU A 142 4.10 6.77 -4.04
CA LEU A 142 4.99 7.26 -3.00
C LEU A 142 5.99 8.25 -3.61
N PHE A 143 6.22 9.36 -2.92
CA PHE A 143 7.17 10.41 -3.28
C PHE A 143 8.10 10.67 -2.10
N TYR A 144 9.28 11.25 -2.39
CA TYR A 144 10.22 11.65 -1.36
C TYR A 144 10.95 12.94 -1.72
N GLY A 145 11.61 13.51 -0.74
CA GLY A 145 12.50 14.66 -0.92
C GLY A 145 13.25 14.99 0.35
N TYR A 146 14.15 15.96 0.27
CA TYR A 146 14.97 16.41 1.39
C TYR A 146 14.64 17.88 1.72
N SER A 147 14.43 18.18 3.00
CA SER A 147 14.21 19.53 3.50
C SER A 147 15.47 20.40 3.42
N GLU A 148 15.37 21.67 3.81
CA GLU A 148 16.56 22.56 3.91
C GLU A 148 17.57 22.04 4.94
N SER A 149 17.12 21.43 6.03
CA SER A 149 17.98 20.80 7.03
C SER A 149 18.60 19.46 6.62
N GLY A 150 18.20 18.92 5.45
CA GLY A 150 18.64 17.61 4.96
C GLY A 150 17.77 16.44 5.47
N ALA A 151 16.73 16.71 6.24
CA ALA A 151 15.79 15.69 6.69
C ALA A 151 15.00 15.13 5.51
N ILE A 152 14.89 13.78 5.43
CA ILE A 152 14.09 13.12 4.40
C ILE A 152 12.61 13.12 4.77
N ALA A 153 11.77 13.35 3.77
CA ALA A 153 10.32 13.24 3.87
C ALA A 153 9.78 12.28 2.80
N PHE A 154 8.75 11.54 3.18
CA PHE A 154 7.98 10.66 2.30
C PHE A 154 6.51 11.02 2.33
N ALA A 155 5.80 10.91 1.20
CA ALA A 155 4.35 11.08 1.17
C ALA A 155 3.70 10.36 -0.01
N SER A 156 2.42 10.04 0.14
CA SER A 156 1.61 9.42 -0.91
C SER A 156 1.43 10.31 -2.14
N GLU A 157 1.42 11.65 -1.98
CA GLU A 157 1.26 12.58 -3.10
C GLU A 157 2.33 13.67 -3.07
N ALA A 158 2.77 14.09 -4.25
CA ALA A 158 3.79 15.13 -4.39
C ALA A 158 3.38 16.45 -3.71
N LYS A 159 2.10 16.82 -3.76
CA LYS A 159 1.58 18.06 -3.14
C LYS A 159 1.77 18.12 -1.63
N ASN A 160 1.84 16.95 -0.95
CA ASN A 160 2.13 16.92 0.49
C ASN A 160 3.56 17.41 0.79
N LEU A 161 4.48 17.27 -0.16
CA LEU A 161 5.89 17.62 0.02
C LEU A 161 6.25 19.02 -0.49
N VAL A 162 5.37 19.66 -1.28
CA VAL A 162 5.61 21.01 -1.82
C VAL A 162 5.74 22.02 -0.69
N GLY A 163 6.88 22.74 -0.65
CA GLY A 163 7.21 23.72 0.41
C GLY A 163 7.76 23.09 1.71
N LEU A 164 7.84 21.76 1.79
CA LEU A 164 8.53 21.03 2.84
C LEU A 164 9.93 20.59 2.40
N VAL A 165 10.09 20.21 1.15
CA VAL A 165 11.35 19.72 0.60
C VAL A 165 11.82 20.58 -0.58
N LYS A 166 13.12 20.58 -0.84
CA LYS A 166 13.75 21.34 -1.94
C LYS A 166 13.26 20.87 -3.31
N LYS A 167 13.16 19.56 -3.48
CA LYS A 167 12.75 18.91 -4.72
C LYS A 167 12.01 17.62 -4.40
N VAL A 168 10.91 17.38 -5.13
CA VAL A 168 10.11 16.17 -4.98
C VAL A 168 10.51 15.16 -6.05
N TYR A 169 10.73 13.92 -5.64
CA TYR A 169 11.07 12.80 -6.50
C TYR A 169 10.03 11.69 -6.34
N PRO A 170 9.69 10.96 -7.42
CA PRO A 170 8.94 9.72 -7.29
C PRO A 170 9.82 8.67 -6.59
N PHE A 171 9.23 7.92 -5.66
CA PHE A 171 9.94 6.82 -5.00
C PHE A 171 10.11 5.66 -6.01
N PRO A 172 11.31 5.06 -6.11
CA PRO A 172 11.55 3.97 -7.05
C PRO A 172 10.64 2.77 -6.77
N ILE A 173 10.06 2.20 -7.84
CA ILE A 173 9.23 0.99 -7.75
C ILE A 173 10.08 -0.21 -7.38
N GLY A 174 9.46 -1.23 -6.73
CA GLY A 174 10.15 -2.45 -6.32
C GLY A 174 11.38 -2.20 -5.43
N SER A 175 11.35 -1.10 -4.67
CA SER A 175 12.49 -0.67 -3.86
C SER A 175 12.08 -0.33 -2.44
N TYR A 176 13.04 -0.41 -1.54
CA TYR A 176 12.94 0.20 -0.22
C TYR A 176 14.07 1.20 0.02
N TYR A 177 13.79 2.19 0.84
CA TYR A 177 14.77 3.06 1.48
C TYR A 177 15.03 2.53 2.89
N CYS A 178 16.27 2.45 3.27
CA CYS A 178 16.66 2.16 4.65
C CYS A 178 17.92 2.96 4.98
N ASN A 179 17.83 3.79 5.98
CA ASN A 179 18.96 4.47 6.59
C ASN A 179 19.92 5.16 5.57
N GLY A 180 19.36 5.95 4.65
CA GLY A 180 20.12 6.71 3.65
C GLY A 180 20.32 6.01 2.32
N GLN A 181 19.94 4.75 2.19
CA GLN A 181 20.17 3.97 0.98
C GLN A 181 18.84 3.50 0.35
N PHE A 182 18.76 3.59 -0.98
CA PHE A 182 17.71 2.95 -1.77
C PHE A 182 18.21 1.61 -2.28
N VAL A 183 17.44 0.56 -2.03
CA VAL A 183 17.76 -0.81 -2.45
C VAL A 183 16.58 -1.37 -3.23
N ARG A 184 16.84 -1.85 -4.45
CA ARG A 184 15.85 -2.57 -5.25
C ARG A 184 15.74 -4.01 -4.75
N TYR A 185 14.54 -4.44 -4.37
CA TYR A 185 14.26 -5.80 -3.93
C TYR A 185 13.57 -6.65 -5.01
N CYS A 186 12.94 -5.98 -5.99
CA CYS A 186 12.24 -6.63 -7.11
C CYS A 186 12.33 -5.78 -8.37
N ASP A 187 12.65 -6.41 -9.50
CA ASP A 187 12.50 -5.83 -10.82
C ASP A 187 11.60 -6.74 -11.66
N ILE A 188 10.42 -6.26 -12.02
CA ILE A 188 9.45 -7.04 -12.83
C ILE A 188 9.93 -7.27 -14.27
N ALA A 189 10.91 -6.48 -14.73
CA ALA A 189 11.52 -6.64 -16.05
C ALA A 189 12.67 -7.67 -16.05
N ASP A 190 13.15 -8.07 -14.87
CA ASP A 190 14.17 -9.11 -14.74
C ASP A 190 13.50 -10.50 -14.87
N VAL A 191 13.50 -11.00 -16.10
CA VAL A 191 12.91 -12.31 -16.44
C VAL A 191 14.03 -13.33 -16.51
N PRO A 192 14.16 -14.22 -15.51
CA PRO A 192 15.29 -15.17 -15.43
C PRO A 192 15.30 -16.22 -16.53
N ALA A 193 14.14 -16.52 -17.12
CA ALA A 193 14.05 -17.46 -18.25
C ALA A 193 12.76 -17.25 -19.05
N CYS A 194 12.86 -17.33 -20.37
CA CYS A 194 11.69 -17.46 -21.25
C CYS A 194 11.18 -18.90 -21.22
N ARG A 195 9.87 -19.08 -21.05
CA ARG A 195 9.21 -20.37 -21.18
C ARG A 195 8.82 -20.62 -22.63
N HIS A 196 9.04 -21.85 -23.08
CA HIS A 196 8.67 -22.30 -24.43
C HIS A 196 7.55 -23.34 -24.33
N ASP A 197 6.47 -22.98 -23.62
CA ASP A 197 5.28 -23.82 -23.50
C ASP A 197 4.49 -23.81 -24.81
N ASP A 198 3.69 -24.85 -25.04
CA ASP A 198 2.75 -24.85 -26.17
C ASP A 198 1.62 -23.79 -25.94
N MET A 199 0.92 -23.43 -27.02
CA MET A 199 -0.11 -22.39 -26.99
C MET A 199 -1.24 -22.72 -26.00
N ALA A 200 -1.64 -24.00 -25.90
CA ALA A 200 -2.71 -24.40 -24.99
C ALA A 200 -2.31 -24.21 -23.53
N ALA A 201 -1.09 -24.58 -23.17
CA ALA A 201 -0.53 -24.35 -21.84
C ALA A 201 -0.39 -22.86 -21.51
N ILE A 202 0.06 -22.03 -22.47
CA ILE A 202 0.16 -20.56 -22.30
C ILE A 202 -1.22 -19.98 -22.01
N LEU A 203 -2.23 -20.30 -22.82
CA LEU A 203 -3.60 -19.79 -22.64
C LEU A 203 -4.23 -20.24 -21.30
N ALA A 204 -3.99 -21.50 -20.90
CA ALA A 204 -4.45 -22.00 -19.61
C ALA A 204 -3.81 -21.23 -18.45
N ASN A 205 -2.50 -21.01 -18.47
CA ASN A 205 -1.77 -20.25 -17.45
C ASN A 205 -2.23 -18.80 -17.36
N ILE A 206 -2.45 -18.11 -18.50
CA ILE A 206 -2.97 -16.74 -18.53
C ILE A 206 -4.35 -16.68 -17.87
N ARG A 207 -5.25 -17.60 -18.24
CA ARG A 207 -6.60 -17.68 -17.68
C ARG A 207 -6.56 -17.91 -16.17
N GLU A 208 -5.76 -18.87 -15.72
CA GLU A 208 -5.64 -19.18 -14.29
C GLU A 208 -5.15 -17.99 -13.50
N LYS A 209 -4.05 -17.36 -13.94
CA LYS A 209 -3.47 -16.19 -13.26
C LYS A 209 -4.41 -14.99 -13.26
N LEU A 210 -5.13 -14.74 -14.34
CA LEU A 210 -6.10 -13.65 -14.42
C LEU A 210 -7.27 -13.88 -13.46
N VAL A 211 -7.84 -15.09 -13.46
CA VAL A 211 -8.94 -15.44 -12.55
C VAL A 211 -8.49 -15.34 -11.09
N ALA A 212 -7.32 -15.89 -10.75
CA ALA A 212 -6.76 -15.79 -9.40
C ALA A 212 -6.45 -14.32 -9.01
N GLY A 213 -5.94 -13.54 -9.95
CA GLY A 213 -5.66 -12.11 -9.75
C GLY A 213 -6.91 -11.27 -9.45
N VAL A 214 -8.05 -11.58 -10.09
CA VAL A 214 -9.33 -10.94 -9.76
C VAL A 214 -9.85 -11.47 -8.42
N ASP A 215 -9.85 -12.79 -8.23
CA ASP A 215 -10.42 -13.45 -7.06
C ASP A 215 -9.84 -12.91 -5.74
N LYS A 216 -8.51 -12.80 -5.64
CA LYS A 216 -7.84 -12.28 -4.44
C LYS A 216 -8.17 -10.83 -4.11
N ARG A 217 -8.66 -10.05 -5.08
CA ARG A 217 -9.08 -8.64 -4.91
C ARG A 217 -10.54 -8.49 -4.52
N LEU A 218 -11.27 -9.60 -4.41
CA LEU A 218 -12.66 -9.59 -3.97
C LEU A 218 -12.79 -9.69 -2.44
N ASP A 219 -11.70 -9.96 -1.72
CA ASP A 219 -11.65 -9.94 -0.27
C ASP A 219 -11.56 -8.48 0.21
N ALA A 220 -12.70 -7.92 0.58
CA ALA A 220 -12.82 -6.57 1.13
C ALA A 220 -13.99 -6.52 2.12
N ASP A 221 -13.79 -5.82 3.25
CA ASP A 221 -14.86 -5.60 4.25
C ASP A 221 -15.81 -4.46 3.79
N ALA A 222 -15.30 -3.53 2.98
CA ALA A 222 -16.11 -2.48 2.36
C ALA A 222 -16.89 -2.99 1.13
N PRO A 223 -18.04 -2.39 0.79
CA PRO A 223 -18.79 -2.75 -0.41
C PRO A 223 -18.00 -2.56 -1.69
N LEU A 224 -17.99 -3.57 -2.56
CA LEU A 224 -17.29 -3.53 -3.83
C LEU A 224 -18.15 -2.94 -4.94
N GLY A 225 -17.52 -2.11 -5.78
CA GLY A 225 -18.06 -1.59 -7.04
C GLY A 225 -17.02 -1.72 -8.17
N PHE A 226 -17.47 -1.84 -9.41
CA PHE A 226 -16.63 -2.11 -10.56
C PHE A 226 -16.80 -1.02 -11.61
N LEU A 227 -15.69 -0.48 -12.10
CA LEU A 227 -15.73 0.42 -13.25
C LEU A 227 -15.84 -0.42 -14.53
N LEU A 228 -16.85 -0.13 -15.35
CA LEU A 228 -17.13 -0.84 -16.60
C LEU A 228 -17.12 0.15 -17.76
N SER A 229 -15.98 0.23 -18.45
CA SER A 229 -15.78 1.14 -19.58
C SER A 229 -16.31 0.61 -20.92
N GLY A 230 -16.81 -0.65 -20.97
CA GLY A 230 -17.18 -1.33 -22.22
C GLY A 230 -16.01 -1.99 -22.94
N GLY A 231 -14.76 -1.74 -22.54
CA GLY A 231 -13.58 -2.40 -23.09
C GLY A 231 -13.44 -3.84 -22.62
N LEU A 232 -12.56 -4.62 -23.32
CA LEU A 232 -12.33 -6.02 -23.03
C LEU A 232 -11.90 -6.27 -21.58
N ASP A 233 -10.94 -5.51 -21.09
CA ASP A 233 -10.34 -5.72 -19.77
C ASP A 233 -11.35 -5.53 -18.64
N SER A 234 -12.05 -4.39 -18.64
CA SER A 234 -13.08 -4.08 -17.62
C SER A 234 -14.24 -5.08 -17.66
N SER A 235 -14.66 -5.49 -18.86
CA SER A 235 -15.75 -6.46 -19.04
C SER A 235 -15.33 -7.83 -18.53
N LEU A 236 -14.08 -8.26 -18.79
CA LEU A 236 -13.55 -9.55 -18.34
C LEU A 236 -13.42 -9.58 -16.82
N VAL A 237 -12.90 -8.52 -16.19
CA VAL A 237 -12.82 -8.39 -14.72
C VAL A 237 -14.22 -8.48 -14.10
N CYS A 238 -15.20 -7.73 -14.63
CA CYS A 238 -16.59 -7.77 -14.14
C CYS A 238 -17.22 -9.17 -14.28
N ALA A 239 -16.99 -9.85 -15.42
CA ALA A 239 -17.51 -11.19 -15.65
C ALA A 239 -16.92 -12.24 -14.70
N ILE A 240 -15.62 -12.15 -14.41
CA ILE A 240 -14.95 -13.02 -13.44
C ILE A 240 -15.50 -12.74 -12.03
N ALA A 241 -15.57 -11.48 -11.64
CA ALA A 241 -16.07 -11.07 -10.32
C ALA A 241 -17.52 -11.53 -10.09
N ALA A 242 -18.40 -11.36 -11.07
CA ALA A 242 -19.78 -11.81 -10.97
C ALA A 242 -19.90 -13.34 -10.80
N LYS A 243 -19.08 -14.11 -11.51
CA LYS A 243 -19.03 -15.56 -11.34
C LYS A 243 -18.50 -16.01 -9.98
N LYS A 244 -17.49 -15.31 -9.44
CA LYS A 244 -16.88 -15.62 -8.15
C LYS A 244 -17.78 -15.26 -6.98
N LEU A 245 -18.36 -14.07 -7.00
CA LEU A 245 -19.24 -13.58 -5.94
C LEU A 245 -20.61 -14.28 -5.92
N GLN A 246 -21.02 -14.93 -7.01
CA GLN A 246 -22.32 -15.61 -7.16
C GLN A 246 -23.53 -14.70 -6.81
N LYS A 247 -23.37 -13.41 -7.01
CA LYS A 247 -24.40 -12.37 -6.77
C LYS A 247 -24.26 -11.24 -7.78
N PRO A 248 -25.31 -10.45 -8.01
CA PRO A 248 -25.22 -9.25 -8.83
C PRO A 248 -24.11 -8.31 -8.32
N ILE A 249 -23.29 -7.82 -9.24
CA ILE A 249 -22.24 -6.82 -8.94
C ILE A 249 -22.77 -5.43 -9.28
N ARG A 250 -22.27 -4.40 -8.59
CA ARG A 250 -22.54 -3.00 -8.92
C ARG A 250 -21.48 -2.51 -9.89
N THR A 251 -21.91 -2.04 -11.07
CA THR A 251 -20.99 -1.46 -12.05
C THR A 251 -21.27 0.01 -12.24
N PHE A 252 -20.23 0.76 -12.58
CA PHE A 252 -20.29 2.19 -12.86
C PHE A 252 -19.63 2.46 -14.21
N ALA A 253 -20.31 3.24 -15.05
CA ALA A 253 -19.78 3.72 -16.33
C ALA A 253 -19.99 5.22 -16.43
N ILE A 254 -19.14 5.89 -17.20
CA ILE A 254 -19.27 7.29 -17.54
C ILE A 254 -19.15 7.44 -19.05
N GLY A 255 -19.97 8.26 -19.66
CA GLY A 255 -19.93 8.62 -21.05
C GLY A 255 -20.20 10.12 -21.24
N MET A 256 -19.90 10.66 -22.40
CA MET A 256 -20.27 12.02 -22.77
C MET A 256 -21.63 12.01 -23.48
N GLU A 257 -22.44 13.03 -23.20
CA GLU A 257 -23.73 13.18 -23.86
C GLU A 257 -23.50 13.45 -25.37
N GLY A 258 -24.14 12.63 -26.20
CA GLY A 258 -24.07 12.76 -27.66
C GLY A 258 -22.98 11.91 -28.35
N ASP A 259 -22.14 11.22 -27.62
CA ASP A 259 -21.22 10.22 -28.21
C ASP A 259 -21.98 8.91 -28.49
N ALA A 260 -21.94 8.49 -29.75
CA ALA A 260 -22.33 7.12 -30.11
C ALA A 260 -21.29 6.15 -29.59
N ILE A 261 -21.67 5.33 -28.63
CA ILE A 261 -20.84 4.23 -28.11
C ILE A 261 -21.00 3.02 -29.03
#